data_3a5500a3a76e5981ced87455a9cc3a25
#
_entry.id   3a5500a3a76e5981ced87455a9cc3a25
#
_cell.length_a   1.000
_cell.length_b   1.000
_cell.length_c   1.000
_cell.angle_alpha   90.00
_cell.angle_beta   90.00
_cell.angle_gamma   90.00
#
_symmetry.space_group_name_H-M   'P 1'
#
loop_
_entity.id
_entity.type
_entity.pdbx_description
1 polymer ?
#
loop_
_entity_poly.entity_id
_entity_poly.type
_entity_poly.pdbx_seq_one_letter_code
_entity_poly.pdbx_strand_id
1 'polypeptide(L)'
;MKIIQITDTHLMPRGTDLFGLDPCKRLETCIKSINECHADAELCIITGDLTDQGDREAYRDLRGILKELLIPYHLLVGNHDHRQIFFEIFPETPRDEYGFFQQKLETSAGIFLLLDTIEHGMHWGSYCEKRALWLKSQLELHKNQPVYLFMHHPPFDIGIPAMDKISLREDAMRIYQIVKDFSNIKHLFFGHVHRPVGGSWYGIPFAT
;
A
#
# COMPACT_ATOMS: atom_id res chain seq x y z
N MET A 1 16.69 11.12 0.84
CA MET A 1 15.27 11.11 1.18
C MET A 1 15.00 10.06 2.26
N LYS A 2 14.13 10.36 3.21
CA LYS A 2 13.60 9.40 4.19
C LYS A 2 12.10 9.29 3.96
N ILE A 3 11.57 8.08 3.89
CA ILE A 3 10.14 7.78 3.89
C ILE A 3 9.82 6.81 5.01
N ILE A 4 8.59 6.84 5.46
CA ILE A 4 8.05 5.87 6.40
C ILE A 4 7.06 4.97 5.65
N GLN A 5 7.18 3.67 5.82
CA GLN A 5 6.16 2.72 5.42
C GLN A 5 5.49 2.15 6.67
N ILE A 6 4.16 2.16 6.69
CA ILE A 6 3.32 1.41 7.62
C ILE A 6 2.49 0.45 6.78
N THR A 7 2.19 -0.73 7.30
CA THR A 7 1.32 -1.67 6.59
C THR A 7 0.51 -2.51 7.58
N ASP A 8 -0.60 -3.05 7.11
CA ASP A 8 -1.38 -4.06 7.83
C ASP A 8 -1.77 -3.59 9.26
N THR A 9 -2.37 -2.40 9.32
CA THR A 9 -2.78 -1.79 10.60
C THR A 9 -3.99 -2.47 11.22
N HIS A 10 -4.85 -3.10 10.39
CA HIS A 10 -6.01 -3.88 10.79
C HIS A 10 -6.83 -3.22 11.91
N LEU A 11 -7.15 -1.92 11.75
CA LEU A 11 -7.92 -1.23 12.76
C LEU A 11 -9.29 -1.87 12.94
N MET A 12 -9.65 -2.05 14.21
CA MET A 12 -11.00 -2.33 14.67
C MET A 12 -11.63 -1.04 15.22
N PRO A 13 -12.95 -0.95 15.33
CA PRO A 13 -13.58 0.15 16.06
C PRO A 13 -12.97 0.29 17.45
N ARG A 14 -12.73 1.53 17.88
CA ARG A 14 -12.04 1.87 19.13
C ARG A 14 -12.63 1.10 20.32
N GLY A 15 -11.75 0.47 21.10
CA GLY A 15 -12.15 -0.37 22.24
C GLY A 15 -12.41 -1.83 21.89
N THR A 16 -12.20 -2.22 20.62
CA THR A 16 -12.27 -3.62 20.18
C THR A 16 -10.86 -4.15 19.96
N ASP A 17 -10.52 -5.23 20.66
CA ASP A 17 -9.23 -5.90 20.49
C ASP A 17 -9.24 -6.85 19.29
N LEU A 18 -8.10 -6.97 18.64
CA LEU A 18 -7.81 -7.98 17.63
C LEU A 18 -6.68 -8.88 18.15
N PHE A 19 -6.96 -10.18 18.33
CA PHE A 19 -6.02 -11.16 18.90
C PHE A 19 -5.40 -10.72 20.25
N GLY A 20 -6.19 -10.03 21.10
CA GLY A 20 -5.74 -9.56 22.42
C GLY A 20 -4.88 -8.29 22.39
N LEU A 21 -4.86 -7.58 21.27
CA LEU A 21 -4.17 -6.30 21.09
C LEU A 21 -5.17 -5.24 20.64
N ASP A 22 -4.98 -4.00 21.11
CA ASP A 22 -5.74 -2.84 20.65
C ASP A 22 -5.04 -2.20 19.43
N PRO A 23 -5.57 -2.37 18.19
CA PRO A 23 -4.91 -1.85 16.99
C PRO A 23 -4.83 -0.31 16.96
N CYS A 24 -5.85 0.37 17.51
CA CYS A 24 -5.85 1.84 17.58
C CYS A 24 -4.69 2.35 18.43
N LYS A 25 -4.50 1.81 19.63
CA LYS A 25 -3.37 2.19 20.51
C LYS A 25 -2.01 1.87 19.90
N ARG A 26 -1.92 0.77 19.15
CA ARG A 26 -0.67 0.43 18.43
C ARG A 26 -0.34 1.47 17.37
N LEU A 27 -1.32 1.87 16.54
CA LEU A 27 -1.12 2.89 15.54
C LEU A 27 -0.82 4.26 16.18
N GLU A 28 -1.51 4.64 17.26
CA GLU A 28 -1.23 5.85 18.03
C GLU A 28 0.23 5.88 18.53
N THR A 29 0.70 4.74 19.05
CA THR A 29 2.10 4.59 19.52
C THR A 29 3.09 4.71 18.34
N CYS A 30 2.76 4.10 17.20
CA CYS A 30 3.57 4.19 15.99
C CYS A 30 3.68 5.64 15.51
N ILE A 31 2.56 6.36 15.42
CA ILE A 31 2.53 7.77 14.99
C ILE A 31 3.31 8.66 15.95
N LYS A 32 3.17 8.46 17.27
CA LYS A 32 3.97 9.17 18.27
C LYS A 32 5.46 8.96 18.03
N SER A 33 5.88 7.71 17.83
CA SER A 33 7.28 7.37 17.53
C SER A 33 7.79 8.02 16.25
N ILE A 34 6.96 8.06 15.19
CA ILE A 34 7.31 8.74 13.93
C ILE A 34 7.52 10.23 14.18
N ASN A 35 6.61 10.88 14.87
CA ASN A 35 6.69 12.32 15.16
C ASN A 35 7.91 12.67 16.01
N GLU A 36 8.28 11.81 16.98
CA GLU A 36 9.41 12.04 17.86
C GLU A 36 10.76 11.73 17.20
N CYS A 37 10.84 10.66 16.38
CA CYS A 37 12.11 10.13 15.87
C CYS A 37 12.34 10.37 14.38
N HIS A 38 11.28 10.67 13.62
CA HIS A 38 11.31 10.70 12.15
C HIS A 38 10.54 11.89 11.55
N ALA A 39 10.40 12.99 12.28
CA ALA A 39 9.75 14.21 11.80
C ALA A 39 10.44 14.83 10.57
N ASP A 40 11.66 14.38 10.24
CA ASP A 40 12.42 14.73 9.04
C ASP A 40 12.08 13.85 7.82
N ALA A 41 11.17 12.89 7.94
CA ALA A 41 10.72 12.10 6.80
C ALA A 41 9.85 12.95 5.86
N GLU A 42 10.02 12.76 4.55
CA GLU A 42 9.30 13.54 3.54
C GLU A 42 7.81 13.17 3.50
N LEU A 43 7.50 11.88 3.71
CA LEU A 43 6.13 11.38 3.76
C LEU A 43 6.05 9.99 4.39
N CYS A 44 4.81 9.59 4.71
CA CYS A 44 4.44 8.24 5.13
C CYS A 44 3.53 7.60 4.08
N ILE A 45 3.76 6.32 3.75
CA ILE A 45 2.86 5.52 2.91
C ILE A 45 2.31 4.37 3.73
N ILE A 46 0.98 4.22 3.78
CA ILE A 46 0.32 3.09 4.43
C ILE A 46 -0.16 2.14 3.35
N THR A 47 0.45 0.95 3.28
CA THR A 47 0.34 0.04 2.13
C THR A 47 -0.79 -1.00 2.24
N GLY A 48 -1.94 -0.59 2.79
CA GLY A 48 -3.17 -1.40 2.77
C GLY A 48 -3.44 -2.14 4.07
N ASP A 49 -4.56 -2.86 4.08
CA ASP A 49 -5.18 -3.48 5.25
C ASP A 49 -5.28 -2.48 6.41
N LEU A 50 -5.91 -1.34 6.06
CA LEU A 50 -6.08 -0.20 6.96
C LEU A 50 -7.00 -0.57 8.13
N THR A 51 -8.07 -1.33 7.83
CA THR A 51 -9.03 -1.86 8.79
C THR A 51 -9.13 -3.38 8.66
N ASP A 52 -9.60 -4.08 9.70
CA ASP A 52 -9.72 -5.53 9.67
C ASP A 52 -10.98 -6.04 8.95
N GLN A 53 -12.07 -5.28 9.00
CA GLN A 53 -13.38 -5.69 8.47
C GLN A 53 -13.97 -4.69 7.46
N GLY A 54 -13.25 -3.63 7.09
CA GLY A 54 -13.80 -2.55 6.27
C GLY A 54 -14.85 -1.71 6.99
N ASP A 55 -14.86 -1.70 8.32
CA ASP A 55 -15.86 -1.01 9.13
C ASP A 55 -15.74 0.51 9.04
N ARG A 56 -16.89 1.17 8.89
CA ARG A 56 -16.97 2.63 8.82
C ARG A 56 -16.39 3.32 10.06
N GLU A 57 -16.66 2.79 11.25
CA GLU A 57 -16.15 3.35 12.50
C GLU A 57 -14.62 3.17 12.59
N ALA A 58 -14.08 2.01 12.20
CA ALA A 58 -12.64 1.79 12.15
C ALA A 58 -11.94 2.79 11.19
N TYR A 59 -12.54 3.09 10.03
CA TYR A 59 -12.01 4.15 9.14
C TYR A 59 -12.10 5.55 9.74
N ARG A 60 -13.15 5.87 10.51
CA ARG A 60 -13.24 7.14 11.23
C ARG A 60 -12.17 7.26 12.31
N ASP A 61 -11.94 6.18 13.04
CA ASP A 61 -10.87 6.10 14.04
C ASP A 61 -9.50 6.26 13.39
N LEU A 62 -9.26 5.56 12.27
CA LEU A 62 -8.05 5.72 11.46
C LEU A 62 -7.84 7.19 11.07
N ARG A 63 -8.87 7.83 10.49
CA ARG A 63 -8.80 9.24 10.09
C ARG A 63 -8.51 10.16 11.28
N GLY A 64 -9.09 9.86 12.45
CA GLY A 64 -8.84 10.58 13.68
C GLY A 64 -7.38 10.47 14.14
N ILE A 65 -6.85 9.25 14.15
CA ILE A 65 -5.47 8.96 14.56
C ILE A 65 -4.46 9.59 13.59
N LEU A 66 -4.70 9.50 12.28
CA LEU A 66 -3.80 10.04 11.26
C LEU A 66 -3.69 11.58 11.26
N LYS A 67 -4.64 12.30 11.87
CA LYS A 67 -4.52 13.75 12.06
C LYS A 67 -3.37 14.16 12.97
N GLU A 68 -2.93 13.26 13.85
CA GLU A 68 -1.80 13.49 14.75
C GLU A 68 -0.44 13.28 14.07
N LEU A 69 -0.40 12.70 12.86
CA LEU A 69 0.84 12.51 12.12
C LEU A 69 1.32 13.85 11.53
N LEU A 70 2.53 14.25 11.87
CA LEU A 70 3.08 15.58 11.51
C LEU A 70 3.66 15.63 10.09
N ILE A 71 3.91 14.48 9.46
CA ILE A 71 4.36 14.40 8.07
C ILE A 71 3.20 14.05 7.13
N PRO A 72 3.24 14.44 5.86
CA PRO A 72 2.23 14.04 4.87
C PRO A 72 2.09 12.52 4.78
N TYR A 73 0.88 12.03 4.52
CA TYR A 73 0.66 10.60 4.33
C TYR A 73 -0.18 10.29 3.10
N HIS A 74 0.01 9.08 2.57
CA HIS A 74 -0.79 8.52 1.48
C HIS A 74 -1.25 7.11 1.84
N LEU A 75 -2.48 6.79 1.43
CA LEU A 75 -3.12 5.53 1.76
C LEU A 75 -3.27 4.66 0.51
N LEU A 76 -2.95 3.39 0.64
CA LEU A 76 -3.39 2.32 -0.23
C LEU A 76 -4.46 1.50 0.48
N VAL A 77 -5.25 0.78 -0.30
CA VAL A 77 -6.22 -0.21 0.21
C VAL A 77 -5.64 -1.62 0.11
N GLY A 78 -5.98 -2.49 1.08
CA GLY A 78 -5.67 -3.91 1.08
C GLY A 78 -6.94 -4.76 1.02
N ASN A 79 -6.80 -6.09 1.09
CA ASN A 79 -7.94 -7.00 0.90
C ASN A 79 -8.96 -7.00 2.06
N HIS A 80 -8.58 -6.51 3.23
CA HIS A 80 -9.49 -6.28 4.34
C HIS A 80 -10.27 -4.97 4.24
N ASP A 81 -9.90 -4.10 3.29
CA ASP A 81 -10.51 -2.79 3.11
C ASP A 81 -11.74 -2.84 2.18
N HIS A 82 -12.70 -1.94 2.43
CA HIS A 82 -13.90 -1.79 1.62
C HIS A 82 -13.84 -0.49 0.82
N ARG A 83 -13.60 -0.58 -0.51
CA ARG A 83 -13.39 0.61 -1.38
C ARG A 83 -14.42 1.72 -1.21
N GLN A 84 -15.72 1.37 -1.20
CA GLN A 84 -16.77 2.38 -1.13
C GLN A 84 -16.75 3.10 0.22
N ILE A 85 -16.66 2.35 1.34
CA ILE A 85 -16.64 2.95 2.68
C ILE A 85 -15.36 3.75 2.88
N PHE A 86 -14.22 3.23 2.41
CA PHE A 86 -12.95 3.96 2.42
C PHE A 86 -13.10 5.30 1.70
N PHE A 87 -13.66 5.31 0.48
CA PHE A 87 -13.83 6.54 -0.28
C PHE A 87 -14.79 7.54 0.38
N GLU A 88 -15.82 7.07 1.07
CA GLU A 88 -16.75 7.95 1.79
C GLU A 88 -16.06 8.65 2.97
N ILE A 89 -15.07 8.01 3.60
CA ILE A 89 -14.32 8.56 4.73
C ILE A 89 -13.10 9.37 4.28
N PHE A 90 -12.44 8.94 3.18
CA PHE A 90 -11.25 9.59 2.60
C PHE A 90 -11.51 10.02 1.15
N PRO A 91 -12.48 10.94 0.91
CA PRO A 91 -12.85 11.35 -0.46
C PRO A 91 -11.73 12.10 -1.18
N GLU A 92 -10.75 12.62 -0.45
CA GLU A 92 -9.56 13.29 -0.98
C GLU A 92 -8.54 12.33 -1.59
N THR A 93 -8.63 11.01 -1.31
CA THR A 93 -7.70 10.02 -1.88
C THR A 93 -7.87 9.95 -3.39
N PRO A 94 -6.79 10.20 -4.16
CA PRO A 94 -6.87 10.17 -5.62
C PRO A 94 -7.28 8.80 -6.15
N ARG A 95 -7.96 8.83 -7.30
CA ARG A 95 -8.31 7.65 -8.10
C ARG A 95 -7.89 7.87 -9.54
N ASP A 96 -7.59 6.77 -10.22
CA ASP A 96 -7.37 6.83 -11.66
C ASP A 96 -8.69 7.07 -12.42
N GLU A 97 -8.59 7.19 -13.73
CA GLU A 97 -9.74 7.41 -14.63
C GLU A 97 -10.77 6.25 -14.63
N TYR A 98 -10.39 5.09 -14.10
CA TYR A 98 -11.24 3.89 -13.98
C TYR A 98 -11.82 3.73 -12.56
N GLY A 99 -11.47 4.63 -11.62
CA GLY A 99 -11.96 4.63 -10.25
C GLY A 99 -11.17 3.77 -9.26
N PHE A 100 -10.00 3.23 -9.65
CA PHE A 100 -9.10 2.53 -8.75
C PHE A 100 -8.24 3.52 -7.93
N PHE A 101 -7.88 3.13 -6.70
CA PHE A 101 -7.01 3.94 -5.85
C PHE A 101 -5.54 3.84 -6.28
N GLN A 102 -5.28 4.17 -7.55
CA GLN A 102 -3.93 4.28 -8.10
C GLN A 102 -3.49 5.74 -8.08
N GLN A 103 -2.27 5.98 -7.59
CA GLN A 103 -1.76 7.33 -7.38
C GLN A 103 -0.33 7.45 -7.92
N LYS A 104 -0.02 8.63 -8.46
CA LYS A 104 1.35 9.05 -8.75
C LYS A 104 1.75 10.16 -7.78
N LEU A 105 2.90 10.01 -7.12
CA LEU A 105 3.48 11.04 -6.27
C LEU A 105 4.84 11.44 -6.83
N GLU A 106 5.08 12.73 -6.92
CA GLU A 106 6.40 13.28 -7.25
C GLU A 106 7.14 13.59 -5.95
N THR A 107 8.33 13.03 -5.81
CA THR A 107 9.14 13.15 -4.60
C THR A 107 10.58 13.55 -4.92
N SER A 108 11.35 13.90 -3.90
CA SER A 108 12.77 14.23 -4.08
C SER A 108 13.62 13.03 -4.56
N ALA A 109 13.15 11.79 -4.40
CA ALA A 109 13.84 10.59 -4.86
C ALA A 109 13.41 10.12 -6.28
N GLY A 110 12.31 10.66 -6.80
CA GLY A 110 11.71 10.25 -8.07
C GLY A 110 10.20 10.06 -7.95
N ILE A 111 9.66 9.20 -8.77
CA ILE A 111 8.22 8.95 -8.90
C ILE A 111 7.81 7.75 -8.05
N PHE A 112 6.81 7.94 -7.22
CA PHE A 112 6.17 6.85 -6.47
C PHE A 112 4.84 6.53 -7.13
N LEU A 113 4.66 5.26 -7.51
CA LEU A 113 3.41 4.74 -8.04
C LEU A 113 2.77 3.82 -7.01
N LEU A 114 1.62 4.22 -6.52
CA LEU A 114 0.81 3.46 -5.57
C LEU A 114 -0.24 2.69 -6.37
N LEU A 115 -0.25 1.36 -6.25
CA LEU A 115 -1.03 0.45 -7.10
C LEU A 115 -2.15 -0.21 -6.31
N ASP A 116 -3.39 -0.04 -6.73
CA ASP A 116 -4.55 -0.73 -6.17
C ASP A 116 -4.56 -2.19 -6.65
N THR A 117 -4.33 -3.11 -5.74
CA THR A 117 -4.29 -4.55 -6.04
C THR A 117 -5.44 -5.34 -5.45
N ILE A 118 -6.47 -4.69 -4.85
CA ILE A 118 -7.55 -5.46 -4.25
C ILE A 118 -8.57 -5.97 -5.29
N GLU A 119 -9.17 -7.12 -4.96
CA GLU A 119 -10.37 -7.65 -5.62
C GLU A 119 -11.50 -7.70 -4.59
N HIS A 120 -12.67 -7.18 -4.97
CA HIS A 120 -13.76 -7.04 -4.00
C HIS A 120 -14.22 -8.39 -3.45
N GLY A 121 -14.21 -8.53 -2.10
CA GLY A 121 -14.63 -9.74 -1.39
C GLY A 121 -13.65 -10.91 -1.48
N MET A 122 -12.43 -10.68 -1.97
CA MET A 122 -11.40 -11.70 -2.10
C MET A 122 -10.20 -11.36 -1.22
N HIS A 123 -9.52 -12.41 -0.72
CA HIS A 123 -8.26 -12.24 0.01
C HIS A 123 -7.05 -12.14 -0.91
N TRP A 124 -7.15 -12.65 -2.15
CA TRP A 124 -6.08 -12.52 -3.14
C TRP A 124 -6.17 -11.21 -3.92
N GLY A 125 -5.03 -10.77 -4.38
CA GLY A 125 -4.95 -9.59 -5.21
C GLY A 125 -5.34 -9.85 -6.66
N SER A 126 -5.74 -8.77 -7.34
CA SER A 126 -5.99 -8.74 -8.79
C SER A 126 -5.39 -7.47 -9.39
N TYR A 127 -4.94 -7.56 -10.64
CA TYR A 127 -4.40 -6.43 -11.37
C TYR A 127 -4.90 -6.45 -12.82
N CYS A 128 -6.15 -6.06 -13.01
CA CYS A 128 -6.84 -6.14 -14.30
C CYS A 128 -6.19 -5.27 -15.38
N GLU A 129 -6.60 -5.45 -16.63
CA GLU A 129 -6.05 -4.74 -17.78
C GLU A 129 -6.08 -3.21 -17.63
N LYS A 130 -7.16 -2.64 -17.09
CA LYS A 130 -7.28 -1.20 -16.88
C LYS A 130 -6.21 -0.67 -15.92
N ARG A 131 -5.99 -1.36 -14.80
CA ARG A 131 -4.91 -1.00 -13.86
C ARG A 131 -3.53 -1.17 -14.50
N ALA A 132 -3.36 -2.21 -15.31
CA ALA A 132 -2.12 -2.47 -16.04
C ALA A 132 -1.81 -1.39 -17.09
N LEU A 133 -2.82 -0.92 -17.83
CA LEU A 133 -2.68 0.18 -18.79
C LEU A 133 -2.25 1.47 -18.10
N TRP A 134 -2.86 1.79 -16.94
CA TRP A 134 -2.45 2.94 -16.16
C TRP A 134 -0.98 2.83 -15.71
N LEU A 135 -0.57 1.70 -15.13
CA LEU A 135 0.82 1.49 -14.72
C LEU A 135 1.78 1.67 -15.89
N LYS A 136 1.49 1.04 -17.02
CA LYS A 136 2.31 1.15 -18.23
C LYS A 136 2.44 2.60 -18.69
N SER A 137 1.32 3.34 -18.74
CA SER A 137 1.32 4.75 -19.14
C SER A 137 2.19 5.62 -18.21
N GLN A 138 2.13 5.37 -16.88
CA GLN A 138 2.95 6.10 -15.92
C GLN A 138 4.45 5.77 -16.07
N LEU A 139 4.80 4.51 -16.28
CA LEU A 139 6.18 4.09 -16.50
C LEU A 139 6.77 4.69 -17.79
N GLU A 140 6.01 4.70 -18.86
CA GLU A 140 6.40 5.34 -20.13
C GLU A 140 6.65 6.85 -19.96
N LEU A 141 5.73 7.54 -19.28
CA LEU A 141 5.81 8.98 -19.03
C LEU A 141 7.06 9.33 -18.20
N HIS A 142 7.42 8.48 -17.26
CA HIS A 142 8.50 8.71 -16.31
C HIS A 142 9.75 7.83 -16.54
N LYS A 143 9.94 7.31 -17.76
CA LYS A 143 11.03 6.36 -18.08
C LYS A 143 12.45 6.86 -17.79
N ASN A 144 12.64 8.18 -17.70
CA ASN A 144 13.94 8.82 -17.43
C ASN A 144 14.12 9.21 -15.94
N GLN A 145 13.19 8.86 -15.08
CA GLN A 145 13.22 9.17 -13.65
C GLN A 145 13.25 7.88 -12.83
N PRO A 146 13.86 7.86 -11.63
CA PRO A 146 13.71 6.74 -10.72
C PRO A 146 12.24 6.52 -10.38
N VAL A 147 11.78 5.27 -10.42
CA VAL A 147 10.40 4.90 -10.07
C VAL A 147 10.43 3.89 -8.91
N TYR A 148 9.52 4.06 -7.98
CA TYR A 148 9.28 3.17 -6.85
C TYR A 148 7.82 2.72 -6.87
N LEU A 149 7.60 1.41 -6.73
CA LEU A 149 6.26 0.82 -6.76
C LEU A 149 5.81 0.47 -5.35
N PHE A 150 4.59 0.83 -5.02
CA PHE A 150 3.93 0.47 -3.76
C PHE A 150 2.65 -0.27 -4.08
N MET A 151 2.41 -1.41 -3.45
CA MET A 151 1.19 -2.19 -3.60
C MET A 151 0.89 -2.92 -2.30
N HIS A 152 -0.31 -3.50 -2.16
CA HIS A 152 -0.59 -4.30 -0.98
C HIS A 152 -0.13 -5.75 -1.18
N HIS A 153 -0.63 -6.43 -2.21
CA HIS A 153 -0.29 -7.83 -2.46
C HIS A 153 1.06 -7.97 -3.18
N PRO A 154 1.97 -8.89 -2.74
CA PRO A 154 3.20 -9.18 -3.47
C PRO A 154 2.87 -9.80 -4.84
N PRO A 155 3.64 -9.46 -5.90
CA PRO A 155 3.45 -10.03 -7.24
C PRO A 155 4.25 -11.34 -7.45
N PHE A 156 4.59 -12.06 -6.38
CA PHE A 156 5.36 -13.31 -6.40
C PHE A 156 5.21 -14.07 -5.09
N ASP A 157 5.60 -15.35 -5.11
CA ASP A 157 5.63 -16.16 -3.91
C ASP A 157 6.81 -15.75 -3.02
N ILE A 158 6.53 -15.51 -1.75
CA ILE A 158 7.51 -15.09 -0.75
C ILE A 158 8.03 -16.23 0.10
N GLY A 159 7.57 -17.46 -0.16
CA GLY A 159 7.94 -18.66 0.58
C GLY A 159 7.12 -18.89 1.86
N ILE A 160 5.99 -18.22 2.01
CA ILE A 160 5.01 -18.46 3.08
C ILE A 160 3.75 -19.06 2.44
N PRO A 161 3.57 -20.40 2.47
CA PRO A 161 2.56 -21.08 1.66
C PRO A 161 1.12 -20.61 1.85
N ALA A 162 0.77 -20.06 3.02
CA ALA A 162 -0.55 -19.50 3.27
C ALA A 162 -0.73 -18.16 2.54
N MET A 163 0.29 -17.30 2.55
CA MET A 163 0.27 -15.98 1.91
C MET A 163 0.45 -16.09 0.39
N ASP A 164 1.26 -17.02 -0.08
CA ASP A 164 1.49 -17.25 -1.51
C ASP A 164 0.18 -17.60 -2.25
N LYS A 165 -0.76 -18.27 -1.56
CA LYS A 165 -2.09 -18.60 -2.11
C LYS A 165 -2.99 -17.37 -2.30
N ILE A 166 -2.72 -16.28 -1.60
CA ILE A 166 -3.51 -15.05 -1.60
C ILE A 166 -2.71 -13.82 -2.08
N SER A 167 -1.57 -14.04 -2.75
CA SER A 167 -0.78 -13.03 -3.47
C SER A 167 -1.54 -12.51 -4.72
N LEU A 168 -0.87 -11.79 -5.60
CA LEU A 168 -1.44 -11.37 -6.91
C LEU A 168 -1.69 -12.54 -7.88
N ARG A 169 -1.18 -13.75 -7.59
CA ARG A 169 -1.43 -14.99 -8.35
C ARG A 169 -1.20 -14.82 -9.86
N GLU A 170 -2.22 -15.10 -10.67
CA GLU A 170 -2.15 -15.07 -12.14
C GLU A 170 -1.83 -13.68 -12.69
N ASP A 171 -2.28 -12.62 -12.02
CA ASP A 171 -2.02 -11.23 -12.44
C ASP A 171 -0.59 -10.77 -12.14
N ALA A 172 0.16 -11.50 -11.33
CA ALA A 172 1.60 -11.25 -11.08
C ALA A 172 2.40 -11.21 -12.39
N MET A 173 2.12 -12.13 -13.31
CA MET A 173 2.77 -12.16 -14.62
C MET A 173 2.43 -10.96 -15.49
N ARG A 174 1.23 -10.39 -15.33
CA ARG A 174 0.85 -9.16 -16.04
C ARG A 174 1.70 -7.98 -15.60
N ILE A 175 1.92 -7.82 -14.28
CA ILE A 175 2.82 -6.78 -13.75
C ILE A 175 4.24 -7.03 -14.26
N TYR A 176 4.74 -8.27 -14.16
CA TYR A 176 6.08 -8.60 -14.65
C TYR A 176 6.29 -8.24 -16.12
N GLN A 177 5.35 -8.58 -17.01
CA GLN A 177 5.44 -8.25 -18.43
C GLN A 177 5.50 -6.74 -18.70
N ILE A 178 4.99 -5.92 -17.79
CA ILE A 178 5.12 -4.47 -17.88
C ILE A 178 6.48 -4.04 -17.33
N VAL A 179 6.80 -4.39 -16.09
CA VAL A 179 7.94 -3.81 -15.37
C VAL A 179 9.30 -4.26 -15.93
N LYS A 180 9.40 -5.44 -16.57
CA LYS A 180 10.63 -5.96 -17.14
C LYS A 180 11.28 -5.05 -18.20
N ASP A 181 10.48 -4.21 -18.84
CA ASP A 181 10.93 -3.31 -19.90
C ASP A 181 11.44 -1.95 -19.37
N PHE A 182 11.40 -1.76 -18.03
CA PHE A 182 11.73 -0.48 -17.38
C PHE A 182 12.86 -0.62 -16.34
N SER A 183 14.10 -0.32 -16.73
CA SER A 183 15.29 -0.40 -15.87
C SER A 183 15.37 0.70 -14.79
N ASN A 184 14.48 1.68 -14.85
CA ASN A 184 14.40 2.80 -13.92
C ASN A 184 13.57 2.50 -12.66
N ILE A 185 12.95 1.32 -12.54
CA ILE A 185 12.27 0.89 -11.32
C ILE A 185 13.34 0.50 -10.30
N LYS A 186 13.32 1.20 -9.14
CA LYS A 186 14.39 1.09 -8.12
C LYS A 186 14.03 0.20 -6.96
N HIS A 187 12.75 0.13 -6.62
CA HIS A 187 12.30 -0.68 -5.48
C HIS A 187 10.81 -1.00 -5.58
N LEU A 188 10.42 -2.12 -4.98
CA LEU A 188 9.03 -2.55 -4.80
C LEU A 188 8.75 -2.67 -3.31
N PHE A 189 7.70 -2.00 -2.83
CA PHE A 189 7.20 -2.07 -1.46
C PHE A 189 5.81 -2.70 -1.44
N PHE A 190 5.57 -3.59 -0.47
CA PHE A 190 4.26 -4.21 -0.31
C PHE A 190 3.95 -4.50 1.17
N GLY A 191 2.70 -4.87 1.46
CA GLY A 191 2.21 -5.30 2.76
C GLY A 191 1.78 -6.76 2.74
N HIS A 192 0.60 -7.02 3.32
CA HIS A 192 -0.11 -8.29 3.25
C HIS A 192 0.50 -9.46 4.02
N VAL A 193 1.81 -9.55 4.10
CA VAL A 193 2.52 -10.76 4.56
C VAL A 193 2.76 -10.80 6.07
N HIS A 194 2.46 -9.71 6.78
CA HIS A 194 2.60 -9.54 8.24
C HIS A 194 3.97 -9.94 8.78
N ARG A 195 5.02 -9.81 7.96
CA ARG A 195 6.40 -10.13 8.33
C ARG A 195 7.38 -9.23 7.59
N PRO A 196 8.49 -8.84 8.21
CA PRO A 196 9.56 -8.16 7.49
C PRO A 196 10.21 -9.15 6.52
N VAL A 197 10.11 -8.84 5.24
CA VAL A 197 10.71 -9.63 4.15
C VAL A 197 11.43 -8.67 3.21
N GLY A 198 12.61 -9.06 2.73
CA GLY A 198 13.36 -8.30 1.75
C GLY A 198 14.11 -9.22 0.80
N GLY A 199 14.32 -8.77 -0.42
CA GLY A 199 15.01 -9.56 -1.44
C GLY A 199 15.05 -8.86 -2.79
N SER A 200 15.07 -9.66 -3.86
CA SER A 200 15.05 -9.16 -5.24
C SER A 200 14.12 -10.01 -6.10
N TRP A 201 13.26 -9.35 -6.86
CA TRP A 201 12.37 -9.96 -7.84
C TRP A 201 12.80 -9.52 -9.24
N TYR A 202 13.36 -10.44 -10.02
CA TYR A 202 13.93 -10.18 -11.36
C TYR A 202 14.86 -8.95 -11.40
N GLY A 203 15.69 -8.79 -10.38
CA GLY A 203 16.63 -7.67 -10.27
C GLY A 203 16.05 -6.40 -9.65
N ILE A 204 14.75 -6.31 -9.38
CA ILE A 204 14.13 -5.21 -8.65
C ILE A 204 14.18 -5.53 -7.14
N PRO A 205 14.89 -4.75 -6.31
CA PRO A 205 14.85 -4.92 -4.86
C PRO A 205 13.43 -4.76 -4.32
N PHE A 206 13.10 -5.48 -3.25
CA PHE A 206 11.82 -5.32 -2.57
C PHE A 206 11.94 -5.38 -1.05
N ALA A 207 10.97 -4.80 -0.37
CA ALA A 207 10.79 -4.87 1.08
C ALA A 207 9.29 -4.77 1.47
N THR A 208 9.00 -5.25 2.71
CA THR A 208 7.72 -5.02 3.39
C THR A 208 7.92 -4.15 4.60
#